data_23c0b93c0026f36735ce3d7fa6d81c7b
#
_entry.id   23c0b93c0026f36735ce3d7fa6d81c7b
#
_cell.length_a   1.000
_cell.length_b   1.000
_cell.length_c   1.000
_cell.angle_alpha   90.00
_cell.angle_beta   90.00
_cell.angle_gamma   90.00
#
_symmetry.space_group_name_H-M   'P 1'
#
loop_
_entity.id
_entity.type
_entity.pdbx_description
1 polymer ?
#
loop_
_entity_poly.entity_id
_entity_poly.type
_entity_poly.pdbx_seq_one_letter_code
_entity_poly.pdbx_strand_id
1 'polypeptide(L)'
;MKKIERKNLYLQQDVFNMKAPIYDFKALSINRKEIDFSTYEGKTLLIVNTASKCGFTPQYTGLEKLYKKYKNKGLVILGFPCNQFGNQEPGDEKEIQDNCLVNYGVTFPVFEKVEVNGANEHPLFTYLKKELPGFFGKRINWNFTKFLIDKNGVPVKRFASYRKPRKMEKRIVRIL
;
A
#
# COMPACT_ATOMS: atom_id res chain seq x y z
N MET A 1 2.28 46.68 -7.47
CA MET A 1 2.02 45.72 -6.40
C MET A 1 0.89 44.72 -6.69
N LYS A 2 -0.27 45.10 -7.24
CA LYS A 2 -1.42 44.15 -7.49
C LYS A 2 -1.22 43.00 -8.49
N LYS A 3 -0.22 43.06 -9.38
CA LYS A 3 0.02 42.01 -10.41
C LYS A 3 0.82 40.81 -9.88
N ILE A 4 1.66 41.01 -8.87
CA ILE A 4 2.49 39.96 -8.28
C ILE A 4 1.68 39.10 -7.30
N GLU A 5 0.77 39.72 -6.54
CA GLU A 5 -0.12 39.01 -5.61
C GLU A 5 -1.09 38.05 -6.33
N ARG A 6 -1.64 38.47 -7.48
CA ARG A 6 -2.53 37.61 -8.29
C ARG A 6 -1.79 36.41 -8.86
N LYS A 7 -0.54 36.54 -9.31
CA LYS A 7 0.25 35.43 -9.84
C LYS A 7 0.59 34.38 -8.77
N ASN A 8 0.86 34.82 -7.54
CA ASN A 8 1.07 33.94 -6.40
C ASN A 8 -0.23 33.22 -5.97
N LEU A 9 -1.38 33.86 -6.09
CA LEU A 9 -2.66 33.24 -5.75
C LEU A 9 -3.05 32.13 -6.76
N TYR A 10 -2.81 32.33 -8.05
CA TYR A 10 -3.00 31.29 -9.08
C TYR A 10 -2.05 30.12 -8.91
N LEU A 11 -0.76 30.38 -8.62
CA LEU A 11 0.22 29.31 -8.34
C LEU A 11 -0.11 28.53 -7.06
N GLN A 12 -0.70 29.16 -6.05
CA GLN A 12 -1.18 28.47 -4.85
C GLN A 12 -2.45 27.65 -5.12
N GLN A 13 -3.35 28.10 -5.99
CA GLN A 13 -4.54 27.34 -6.38
C GLN A 13 -4.19 26.13 -7.25
N ASP A 14 -3.21 26.23 -8.15
CA ASP A 14 -2.75 25.11 -8.97
C ASP A 14 -2.06 24.02 -8.13
N VAL A 15 -1.32 24.39 -7.10
CA VAL A 15 -0.71 23.43 -6.15
C VAL A 15 -1.78 22.72 -5.30
N PHE A 16 -2.89 23.39 -4.99
CA PHE A 16 -4.00 22.80 -4.22
C PHE A 16 -4.87 21.83 -5.05
N ASN A 17 -4.81 21.92 -6.39
CA ASN A 17 -5.59 21.09 -7.30
C ASN A 17 -4.79 19.92 -7.93
N MET A 18 -3.50 19.79 -7.61
CA MET A 18 -2.71 18.64 -8.08
C MET A 18 -3.08 17.38 -7.29
N LYS A 19 -3.76 16.46 -7.96
CA LYS A 19 -4.03 15.12 -7.45
C LYS A 19 -2.71 14.46 -7.01
N ALA A 20 -2.71 13.83 -5.83
CA ALA A 20 -1.51 13.14 -5.36
C ALA A 20 -1.13 12.00 -6.33
N PRO A 21 0.15 11.85 -6.67
CA PRO A 21 0.60 10.85 -7.67
C PRO A 21 0.17 9.41 -7.39
N ILE A 22 -0.13 9.07 -6.12
CA ILE A 22 -0.62 7.74 -5.74
C ILE A 22 -1.94 7.38 -6.46
N TYR A 23 -2.75 8.37 -6.80
CA TYR A 23 -4.06 8.17 -7.43
C TYR A 23 -3.99 8.00 -8.96
N ASP A 24 -2.80 8.15 -9.57
CA ASP A 24 -2.59 7.92 -11.00
C ASP A 24 -2.21 6.46 -11.30
N PHE A 25 -1.97 5.65 -10.25
CA PHE A 25 -1.65 4.25 -10.44
C PHE A 25 -2.90 3.40 -10.65
N LYS A 26 -2.69 2.30 -11.37
CA LYS A 26 -3.65 1.22 -11.58
C LYS A 26 -2.97 -0.10 -11.26
N ALA A 27 -3.75 -1.08 -10.83
CA ALA A 27 -3.29 -2.44 -10.62
C ALA A 27 -4.42 -3.43 -10.87
N LEU A 28 -4.08 -4.66 -11.28
CA LEU A 28 -5.05 -5.73 -11.43
C LEU A 28 -5.31 -6.37 -10.06
N SER A 29 -6.59 -6.47 -9.71
CA SER A 29 -7.01 -7.24 -8.54
C SER A 29 -6.71 -8.72 -8.74
N ILE A 30 -6.73 -9.52 -7.66
CA ILE A 30 -6.57 -10.98 -7.72
C ILE A 30 -7.55 -11.67 -8.69
N ASN A 31 -8.69 -11.03 -8.99
CA ASN A 31 -9.69 -11.48 -9.96
C ASN A 31 -9.50 -10.83 -11.34
N ARG A 32 -8.31 -10.29 -11.64
CA ARG A 32 -7.95 -9.65 -12.93
C ARG A 32 -8.79 -8.45 -13.33
N LYS A 33 -9.48 -7.81 -12.38
CA LYS A 33 -10.17 -6.55 -12.62
C LYS A 33 -9.20 -5.40 -12.40
N GLU A 34 -9.06 -4.49 -13.38
CA GLU A 34 -8.28 -3.27 -13.20
C GLU A 34 -8.95 -2.36 -12.16
N ILE A 35 -8.16 -1.95 -11.19
CA ILE A 35 -8.54 -1.03 -10.12
C ILE A 35 -7.72 0.25 -10.28
N ASP A 36 -8.41 1.34 -10.51
CA ASP A 36 -7.84 2.69 -10.50
C ASP A 36 -7.73 3.18 -9.06
N PHE A 37 -6.54 3.66 -8.66
CA PHE A 37 -6.30 4.11 -7.29
C PHE A 37 -7.03 5.41 -6.94
N SER A 38 -7.58 6.11 -7.92
CA SER A 38 -8.48 7.24 -7.66
C SER A 38 -9.72 6.84 -6.85
N THR A 39 -10.13 5.57 -6.93
CA THR A 39 -11.23 5.03 -6.09
C THR A 39 -10.94 5.07 -4.59
N TYR A 40 -9.68 5.28 -4.22
CA TYR A 40 -9.23 5.37 -2.82
C TYR A 40 -8.98 6.82 -2.36
N GLU A 41 -9.36 7.83 -3.15
CA GLU A 41 -9.25 9.23 -2.71
C GLU A 41 -9.96 9.46 -1.38
N GLY A 42 -9.32 10.23 -0.51
CA GLY A 42 -9.83 10.50 0.84
C GLY A 42 -9.70 9.34 1.83
N LYS A 43 -9.06 8.22 1.45
CA LYS A 43 -8.81 7.08 2.32
C LYS A 43 -7.36 7.06 2.80
N THR A 44 -7.17 6.59 4.02
CA THR A 44 -5.84 6.20 4.51
C THR A 44 -5.51 4.80 4.00
N LEU A 45 -4.37 4.66 3.29
CA LEU A 45 -3.99 3.39 2.70
C LEU A 45 -2.84 2.74 3.49
N LEU A 46 -2.89 1.42 3.66
CA LEU A 46 -1.77 0.60 4.10
C LEU A 46 -1.47 -0.43 3.01
N ILE A 47 -0.41 -0.16 2.23
CA ILE A 47 0.02 -1.02 1.12
C ILE A 47 1.07 -1.99 1.63
N VAL A 48 0.90 -3.29 1.36
CA VAL A 48 1.72 -4.38 1.91
C VAL A 48 2.11 -5.35 0.82
N ASN A 49 3.40 -5.66 0.66
CA ASN A 49 3.81 -6.80 -0.15
C ASN A 49 3.72 -8.09 0.68
N THR A 50 3.06 -9.09 0.16
CA THR A 50 2.67 -10.29 0.92
C THR A 50 3.23 -11.58 0.34
N ALA A 51 3.17 -12.66 1.12
CA ALA A 51 3.49 -14.00 0.67
C ALA A 51 2.79 -15.06 1.53
N SER A 52 2.42 -16.19 0.92
CA SER A 52 1.65 -17.26 1.53
C SER A 52 2.48 -18.23 2.37
N LYS A 53 3.79 -18.36 2.08
CA LYS A 53 4.69 -19.37 2.70
C LYS A 53 5.86 -18.70 3.46
N CYS A 54 5.61 -17.56 4.10
CA CYS A 54 6.59 -16.79 4.83
C CYS A 54 6.40 -16.94 6.34
N GLY A 55 7.47 -16.90 7.13
CA GLY A 55 7.36 -16.83 8.60
C GLY A 55 6.57 -15.61 9.10
N PHE A 56 6.39 -14.59 8.27
CA PHE A 56 5.55 -13.42 8.60
C PHE A 56 4.10 -13.52 8.11
N THR A 57 3.72 -14.59 7.38
CA THR A 57 2.35 -14.80 6.88
C THR A 57 1.26 -14.70 7.98
N PRO A 58 1.50 -15.10 9.25
CA PRO A 58 0.53 -14.88 10.33
C PRO A 58 0.17 -13.40 10.58
N GLN A 59 0.93 -12.44 10.02
CA GLN A 59 0.55 -11.02 10.10
C GLN A 59 -0.76 -10.71 9.34
N TYR A 60 -1.22 -11.54 8.42
CA TYR A 60 -2.55 -11.41 7.79
C TYR A 60 -3.66 -11.29 8.83
N THR A 61 -3.64 -12.13 9.86
CA THR A 61 -4.63 -12.04 10.96
C THR A 61 -4.64 -10.67 11.63
N GLY A 62 -3.47 -10.09 11.86
CA GLY A 62 -3.36 -8.77 12.48
C GLY A 62 -3.77 -7.63 11.54
N LEU A 63 -3.46 -7.75 10.24
CA LEU A 63 -3.87 -6.81 9.20
C LEU A 63 -5.40 -6.83 9.06
N GLU A 64 -6.01 -8.01 9.00
CA GLU A 64 -7.45 -8.16 8.90
C GLU A 64 -8.18 -7.58 10.14
N LYS A 65 -7.63 -7.78 11.34
CA LYS A 65 -8.16 -7.14 12.57
C LYS A 65 -8.14 -5.61 12.46
N LEU A 66 -7.05 -5.02 11.97
CA LEU A 66 -6.96 -3.58 11.76
C LEU A 66 -7.97 -3.11 10.70
N TYR A 67 -8.06 -3.83 9.58
CA TYR A 67 -8.98 -3.50 8.51
C TYR A 67 -10.43 -3.52 9.00
N LYS A 68 -10.89 -4.61 9.62
CA LYS A 68 -12.25 -4.70 10.18
C LYS A 68 -12.55 -3.59 11.17
N LYS A 69 -11.59 -3.23 12.02
CA LYS A 69 -11.74 -2.20 13.05
C LYS A 69 -11.85 -0.79 12.47
N TYR A 70 -11.14 -0.50 11.38
CA TYR A 70 -11.00 0.88 10.90
C TYR A 70 -11.51 1.13 9.48
N LYS A 71 -11.98 0.14 8.73
CA LYS A 71 -12.50 0.33 7.37
C LYS A 71 -13.61 1.39 7.29
N ASN A 72 -14.52 1.38 8.26
CA ASN A 72 -15.60 2.36 8.33
C ASN A 72 -15.12 3.76 8.78
N LYS A 73 -13.86 3.88 9.22
CA LYS A 73 -13.19 5.14 9.53
C LYS A 73 -12.25 5.60 8.42
N GLY A 74 -12.25 4.91 7.28
CA GLY A 74 -11.50 5.29 6.10
C GLY A 74 -10.17 4.55 5.89
N LEU A 75 -9.84 3.52 6.70
CA LEU A 75 -8.66 2.68 6.42
C LEU A 75 -8.97 1.70 5.29
N VAL A 76 -8.07 1.64 4.30
CA VAL A 76 -8.02 0.57 3.30
C VAL A 76 -6.67 -0.11 3.38
N ILE A 77 -6.65 -1.45 3.42
CA ILE A 77 -5.44 -2.25 3.30
C ILE A 77 -5.40 -2.85 1.91
N LEU A 78 -4.24 -2.76 1.24
CA LEU A 78 -4.03 -3.27 -0.12
C LEU A 78 -2.88 -4.28 -0.08
N GLY A 79 -3.19 -5.56 -0.31
CA GLY A 79 -2.22 -6.66 -0.32
C GLY A 79 -1.70 -6.94 -1.72
N PHE A 80 -0.39 -6.96 -1.89
CA PHE A 80 0.29 -7.26 -3.15
C PHE A 80 1.16 -8.50 -2.98
N PRO A 81 0.73 -9.67 -3.44
CA PRO A 81 1.54 -10.88 -3.44
C PRO A 81 2.85 -10.68 -4.21
N CYS A 82 3.96 -11.23 -3.69
CA CYS A 82 5.27 -11.08 -4.29
C CYS A 82 6.13 -12.32 -4.05
N ASN A 83 6.69 -12.89 -5.13
CA ASN A 83 7.51 -14.11 -5.05
C ASN A 83 9.02 -13.85 -5.00
N GLN A 84 9.46 -12.59 -4.92
CA GLN A 84 10.90 -12.24 -4.99
C GLN A 84 11.71 -12.56 -3.73
N PHE A 85 11.06 -12.99 -2.65
CA PHE A 85 11.72 -13.23 -1.37
C PHE A 85 11.60 -14.72 -0.99
N GLY A 86 12.65 -15.46 -1.30
CA GLY A 86 12.76 -16.89 -0.98
C GLY A 86 11.71 -17.77 -1.69
N ASN A 87 11.14 -17.31 -2.81
CA ASN A 87 10.09 -18.03 -3.56
C ASN A 87 8.89 -18.43 -2.66
N GLN A 88 8.52 -17.51 -1.75
CA GLN A 88 7.49 -17.78 -0.73
C GLN A 88 6.06 -17.45 -1.18
N GLU A 89 5.87 -17.08 -2.46
CA GLU A 89 4.56 -16.92 -3.11
C GLU A 89 4.52 -17.65 -4.46
N PRO A 90 4.70 -18.98 -4.49
CA PRO A 90 4.79 -19.73 -5.74
C PRO A 90 3.44 -19.93 -6.43
N GLY A 91 2.33 -19.88 -5.67
CA GLY A 91 0.99 -20.17 -6.14
C GLY A 91 0.48 -19.22 -7.23
N ASP A 92 -0.53 -19.65 -7.95
CA ASP A 92 -1.31 -18.81 -8.85
C ASP A 92 -2.30 -17.91 -8.07
N GLU A 93 -3.05 -17.08 -8.77
CA GLU A 93 -3.99 -16.12 -8.17
C GLU A 93 -5.06 -16.83 -7.35
N LYS A 94 -5.54 -18.00 -7.82
CA LYS A 94 -6.56 -18.78 -7.11
C LYS A 94 -6.01 -19.36 -5.81
N GLU A 95 -4.83 -19.94 -5.84
CA GLU A 95 -4.16 -20.50 -4.65
C GLU A 95 -3.87 -19.40 -3.62
N ILE A 96 -3.45 -18.21 -4.08
CA ILE A 96 -3.20 -17.04 -3.22
C ILE A 96 -4.51 -16.58 -2.58
N GLN A 97 -5.57 -16.46 -3.36
CA GLN A 97 -6.88 -16.04 -2.87
C GLN A 97 -7.43 -17.03 -1.84
N ASP A 98 -7.38 -18.30 -2.14
CA ASP A 98 -7.85 -19.36 -1.25
C ASP A 98 -7.05 -19.35 0.07
N ASN A 99 -5.72 -19.22 0.00
CA ASN A 99 -4.89 -19.11 1.20
C ASN A 99 -5.24 -17.89 2.06
N CYS A 100 -5.44 -16.73 1.45
CA CYS A 100 -5.81 -15.51 2.17
C CYS A 100 -7.17 -15.63 2.84
N LEU A 101 -8.20 -16.10 2.10
CA LEU A 101 -9.57 -16.22 2.60
C LEU A 101 -9.72 -17.35 3.61
N VAL A 102 -9.28 -18.58 3.25
CA VAL A 102 -9.55 -19.77 4.05
C VAL A 102 -8.71 -19.78 5.33
N ASN A 103 -7.41 -19.46 5.22
CA ASN A 103 -6.51 -19.58 6.37
C ASN A 103 -6.50 -18.35 7.28
N TYR A 104 -6.78 -17.16 6.75
CA TYR A 104 -6.65 -15.91 7.48
C TYR A 104 -7.90 -15.05 7.49
N GLY A 105 -8.95 -15.43 6.77
CA GLY A 105 -10.21 -14.69 6.67
C GLY A 105 -10.04 -13.26 6.13
N VAL A 106 -9.07 -13.05 5.22
CA VAL A 106 -8.76 -11.74 4.65
C VAL A 106 -9.94 -11.24 3.83
N THR A 107 -10.40 -10.03 4.14
CA THR A 107 -11.49 -9.34 3.44
C THR A 107 -11.05 -8.02 2.81
N PHE A 108 -9.83 -7.55 3.06
CA PHE A 108 -9.28 -6.39 2.38
C PHE A 108 -8.84 -6.74 0.94
N PRO A 109 -8.77 -5.76 0.02
CA PRO A 109 -8.35 -5.97 -1.36
C PRO A 109 -6.99 -6.63 -1.49
N VAL A 110 -6.94 -7.70 -2.30
CA VAL A 110 -5.70 -8.36 -2.72
C VAL A 110 -5.57 -8.21 -4.23
N PHE A 111 -4.37 -7.93 -4.69
CA PHE A 111 -4.01 -7.71 -6.09
C PHE A 111 -3.31 -8.93 -6.68
N GLU A 112 -3.10 -8.93 -8.00
CA GLU A 112 -2.27 -9.91 -8.67
C GLU A 112 -0.83 -9.88 -8.12
N LYS A 113 -0.10 -10.96 -8.36
CA LYS A 113 1.31 -11.07 -7.99
C LYS A 113 2.13 -10.04 -8.77
N VAL A 114 2.98 -9.29 -8.06
CA VAL A 114 3.83 -8.27 -8.65
C VAL A 114 5.29 -8.41 -8.22
N GLU A 115 6.19 -7.85 -9.00
CA GLU A 115 7.54 -7.57 -8.56
C GLU A 115 7.60 -6.21 -7.86
N VAL A 116 8.33 -6.14 -6.76
CA VAL A 116 8.49 -4.92 -5.95
C VAL A 116 9.92 -4.35 -6.00
N ASN A 117 10.82 -5.08 -6.66
CA ASN A 117 12.21 -4.67 -6.93
C ASN A 117 12.65 -5.12 -8.32
N GLY A 118 13.57 -4.38 -8.94
CA GLY A 118 14.20 -4.75 -10.21
C GLY A 118 13.58 -4.07 -11.41
N ALA A 119 13.94 -4.55 -12.61
CA ALA A 119 13.55 -3.90 -13.87
C ALA A 119 12.05 -3.97 -14.16
N ASN A 120 11.38 -5.04 -13.68
CA ASN A 120 9.96 -5.30 -13.90
C ASN A 120 9.11 -4.92 -12.69
N GLU A 121 9.64 -4.12 -11.74
CA GLU A 121 8.87 -3.74 -10.57
C GLU A 121 7.64 -2.92 -10.93
N HIS A 122 6.55 -3.18 -10.24
CA HIS A 122 5.31 -2.43 -10.44
C HIS A 122 5.53 -0.93 -10.12
N PRO A 123 5.10 0.00 -11.00
CA PRO A 123 5.37 1.44 -10.87
C PRO A 123 4.97 2.05 -9.51
N LEU A 124 3.90 1.53 -8.90
CA LEU A 124 3.49 1.90 -7.55
C LEU A 124 4.62 1.70 -6.52
N PHE A 125 5.36 0.58 -6.60
CA PHE A 125 6.44 0.30 -5.67
C PHE A 125 7.70 1.12 -5.97
N THR A 126 7.97 1.44 -7.23
CA THR A 126 9.00 2.42 -7.61
C THR A 126 8.74 3.76 -6.93
N TYR A 127 7.50 4.26 -7.03
CA TYR A 127 7.07 5.50 -6.39
C TYR A 127 7.20 5.42 -4.87
N LEU A 128 6.60 4.41 -4.23
CA LEU A 128 6.62 4.28 -2.76
C LEU A 128 8.02 4.17 -2.18
N LYS A 129 8.93 3.46 -2.86
CA LYS A 129 10.34 3.34 -2.46
C LYS A 129 11.12 4.63 -2.63
N LYS A 130 10.75 5.46 -3.61
CA LYS A 130 11.34 6.79 -3.82
C LYS A 130 10.93 7.75 -2.71
N GLU A 131 9.63 7.81 -2.40
CA GLU A 131 9.08 8.71 -1.37
C GLU A 131 9.46 8.29 0.05
N LEU A 132 9.53 6.99 0.32
CA LEU A 132 9.83 6.42 1.63
C LEU A 132 10.99 5.41 1.53
N PRO A 133 12.22 5.86 1.37
CA PRO A 133 13.38 4.96 1.39
C PRO A 133 13.48 4.24 2.75
N GLY A 134 14.03 3.03 2.72
CA GLY A 134 14.35 2.28 3.94
C GLY A 134 15.63 2.78 4.59
N PHE A 135 15.93 2.26 5.80
CA PHE A 135 17.16 2.63 6.53
C PHE A 135 18.44 2.28 5.74
N PHE A 136 18.42 1.16 5.02
CA PHE A 136 19.53 0.70 4.17
C PHE A 136 19.27 0.89 2.67
N GLY A 137 18.63 1.98 2.27
CA GLY A 137 18.34 2.29 0.86
C GLY A 137 16.89 2.03 0.45
N LYS A 138 16.63 2.20 -0.86
CA LYS A 138 15.25 2.16 -1.39
C LYS A 138 14.67 0.76 -1.47
N ARG A 139 15.50 -0.26 -1.71
CA ARG A 139 15.06 -1.65 -1.95
C ARG A 139 14.13 -2.17 -0.84
N ILE A 140 13.10 -2.92 -1.21
CA ILE A 140 12.32 -3.72 -0.27
C ILE A 140 13.12 -4.98 0.04
N ASN A 141 13.35 -5.24 1.33
CA ASN A 141 14.27 -6.30 1.74
C ASN A 141 13.58 -7.63 2.02
N TRP A 142 12.28 -7.63 2.31
CA TRP A 142 11.53 -8.85 2.63
C TRP A 142 10.01 -8.69 2.49
N ASN A 143 9.30 -9.83 2.50
CA ASN A 143 7.84 -9.88 2.56
C ASN A 143 7.29 -9.11 3.78
N PHE A 144 6.06 -8.64 3.67
CA PHE A 144 5.38 -7.85 4.70
C PHE A 144 6.07 -6.54 5.05
N THR A 145 6.74 -5.88 4.10
CA THR A 145 7.04 -4.44 4.19
C THR A 145 5.75 -3.67 3.95
N LYS A 146 5.51 -2.60 4.73
CA LYS A 146 4.27 -1.85 4.65
C LYS A 146 4.56 -0.38 4.40
N PHE A 147 3.71 0.26 3.59
CA PHE A 147 3.72 1.70 3.33
C PHE A 147 2.39 2.29 3.77
N LEU A 148 2.44 3.31 4.61
CA LEU A 148 1.28 4.02 5.10
C LEU A 148 1.15 5.35 4.33
N ILE A 149 -0.03 5.58 3.76
CA ILE A 149 -0.36 6.76 2.98
C ILE A 149 -1.54 7.45 3.68
N ASP A 150 -1.48 8.76 3.83
CA ASP A 150 -2.56 9.53 4.45
C ASP A 150 -3.75 9.74 3.50
N LYS A 151 -4.82 10.33 4.00
CA LYS A 151 -6.06 10.60 3.24
C LYS A 151 -5.88 11.59 2.08
N ASN A 152 -4.77 12.31 2.04
CA ASN A 152 -4.42 13.20 0.94
C ASN A 152 -3.55 12.51 -0.12
N GLY A 153 -3.30 11.20 0.02
CA GLY A 153 -2.48 10.43 -0.90
C GLY A 153 -0.97 10.58 -0.69
N VAL A 154 -0.54 11.16 0.44
CA VAL A 154 0.88 11.39 0.74
C VAL A 154 1.44 10.17 1.48
N PRO A 155 2.52 9.53 0.97
CA PRO A 155 3.22 8.48 1.71
C PRO A 155 3.89 9.06 2.97
N VAL A 156 3.50 8.55 4.16
CA VAL A 156 3.92 9.12 5.45
C VAL A 156 4.81 8.22 6.28
N LYS A 157 4.80 6.90 6.03
CA LYS A 157 5.65 5.96 6.79
C LYS A 157 5.84 4.63 6.08
N ARG A 158 7.09 4.15 6.07
CA ARG A 158 7.43 2.75 5.75
C ARG A 158 7.71 1.98 7.03
N PHE A 159 7.12 0.77 7.13
CA PHE A 159 7.35 -0.16 8.24
C PHE A 159 8.11 -1.39 7.73
N ALA A 160 9.10 -1.82 8.49
CA ALA A 160 9.84 -3.03 8.19
C ALA A 160 8.97 -4.29 8.30
N SER A 161 9.41 -5.36 7.65
CA SER A 161 8.73 -6.66 7.58
C SER A 161 8.30 -7.21 8.94
N TYR A 162 9.20 -7.14 9.93
CA TYR A 162 8.96 -7.65 11.29
C TYR A 162 8.00 -6.81 12.13
N ARG A 163 7.64 -5.59 11.69
CA ARG A 163 6.74 -4.72 12.45
C ARG A 163 5.32 -5.30 12.43
N LYS A 164 4.89 -5.84 13.58
CA LYS A 164 3.56 -6.44 13.73
C LYS A 164 2.44 -5.41 13.58
N PRO A 165 1.28 -5.75 12.98
CA PRO A 165 0.17 -4.83 12.73
C PRO A 165 -0.27 -4.04 13.96
N ARG A 166 -0.42 -4.69 15.12
CA ARG A 166 -0.82 -4.01 16.38
C ARG A 166 0.14 -2.87 16.80
N LYS A 167 1.41 -2.96 16.41
CA LYS A 167 2.41 -1.91 16.72
C LYS A 167 2.36 -0.72 15.76
N MET A 168 1.59 -0.83 14.67
CA MET A 168 1.34 0.26 13.71
C MET A 168 0.05 1.02 14.03
N GLU A 169 -0.87 0.43 14.77
CA GLU A 169 -2.22 0.92 15.03
C GLU A 169 -2.25 2.37 15.50
N LYS A 170 -1.44 2.71 16.51
CA LYS A 170 -1.36 4.09 17.04
C LYS A 170 -0.99 5.11 15.96
N ARG A 171 -0.12 4.73 15.02
CA ARG A 171 0.29 5.62 13.92
C ARG A 171 -0.81 5.77 12.87
N ILE A 172 -1.50 4.67 12.56
CA ILE A 172 -2.63 4.65 11.63
C ILE A 172 -3.75 5.56 12.17
N VAL A 173 -4.14 5.37 13.42
CA VAL A 173 -5.24 6.14 14.05
C VAL A 173 -5.00 7.65 14.05
N ARG A 174 -3.74 8.10 14.10
CA ARG A 174 -3.40 9.52 14.09
C ARG A 174 -3.67 10.22 12.77
N ILE A 175 -3.85 9.47 11.69
CA ILE A 175 -4.01 10.02 10.34
C ILE A 175 -5.32 9.57 9.65
N LEU A 176 -6.17 8.85 10.40
CA LEU A 176 -7.54 8.50 9.98
C LEU A 176 -8.51 9.75 10.08
#